data_33e36b3c5d8361b3ee3f5c9ba0de3e82
#
_entry.id   33e36b3c5d8361b3ee3f5c9ba0de3e82
#
_cell.length_a   1.000
_cell.length_b   1.000
_cell.length_c   1.000
_cell.angle_alpha   90.00
_cell.angle_beta   90.00
_cell.angle_gamma   90.00
#
_symmetry.space_group_name_H-M   'P 1'
#
loop_
_entity.id
_entity.type
_entity.pdbx_description
1 polymer ?
#
loop_
_entity_poly.entity_id
_entity_poly.type
_entity_poly.pdbx_seq_one_letter_code
_entity_poly.pdbx_strand_id
1 'polypeptide(L)'
;MQSAGFGEFEYMNYAELNGNPDYQRYIDSGGTTAFPGGETKAEFTDRVMRGFEKVFVDAESREEQKRLRCDVSSRIETAHTSLSDTIIIVAHGGTIMALMDQLSEPHKDYFDWQVKPGEGIAGWLEATADGMQIVSYEKMKLPHGMKNGA
;
A
#
# COMPACT_ATOMS: atom_id res chain seq x y z
N MET A 1 0.41 -7.89 -2.06
CA MET A 1 1.61 -7.15 -2.57
C MET A 1 2.85 -7.66 -1.85
N GLN A 2 3.91 -7.97 -2.59
CA GLN A 2 5.15 -8.46 -2.00
C GLN A 2 5.96 -7.30 -1.40
N SER A 3 6.72 -7.59 -0.32
CA SER A 3 7.69 -6.66 0.25
C SER A 3 8.85 -6.39 -0.73
N ALA A 4 9.70 -5.41 -0.42
CA ALA A 4 10.92 -5.17 -1.18
C ALA A 4 11.78 -6.43 -1.22
N GLY A 5 12.36 -6.72 -2.38
CA GLY A 5 13.31 -7.83 -2.54
C GLY A 5 14.66 -7.47 -1.94
N PHE A 6 15.10 -8.22 -0.93
CA PHE A 6 16.38 -8.02 -0.28
C PHE A 6 17.54 -8.78 -0.98
N GLY A 7 17.26 -9.43 -2.12
CA GLY A 7 18.26 -10.13 -2.91
C GLY A 7 19.02 -11.18 -2.10
N GLU A 8 20.34 -11.12 -2.11
CA GLU A 8 21.21 -12.06 -1.38
C GLU A 8 21.07 -11.98 0.15
N PHE A 9 20.45 -10.92 0.68
CA PHE A 9 20.22 -10.73 2.12
C PHE A 9 18.84 -11.21 2.59
N GLU A 10 18.05 -11.79 1.69
CA GLU A 10 16.79 -12.40 2.07
C GLU A 10 17.01 -13.52 3.09
N TYR A 11 16.25 -13.52 4.17
CA TYR A 11 16.37 -14.46 5.29
C TYR A 11 17.60 -14.31 6.21
N MET A 12 18.47 -13.31 5.98
CA MET A 12 19.58 -13.01 6.90
C MET A 12 19.07 -12.17 8.08
N ASN A 13 19.56 -12.50 9.27
CA ASN A 13 19.27 -11.72 10.49
C ASN A 13 20.28 -10.58 10.67
N TYR A 14 19.97 -9.67 11.61
CA TYR A 14 20.82 -8.51 11.88
C TYR A 14 22.27 -8.88 12.26
N ALA A 15 22.47 -9.98 13.00
CA ALA A 15 23.81 -10.41 13.41
C ALA A 15 24.66 -10.89 12.22
N GLU A 16 24.03 -11.49 11.20
CA GLU A 16 24.68 -11.93 9.96
C GLU A 16 24.97 -10.76 9.02
N LEU A 17 24.15 -9.74 9.06
CA LEU A 17 24.31 -8.53 8.25
C LEU A 17 25.34 -7.56 8.86
N ASN A 18 25.53 -7.61 10.17
CA ASN A 18 26.42 -6.70 10.88
C ASN A 18 27.88 -6.91 10.43
N GLY A 19 28.52 -5.84 9.95
CA GLY A 19 29.87 -5.88 9.39
C GLY A 19 29.96 -6.24 7.91
N ASN A 20 28.84 -6.52 7.26
CA ASN A 20 28.82 -6.70 5.81
C ASN A 20 28.92 -5.33 5.11
N PRO A 21 29.91 -5.13 4.20
CA PRO A 21 30.13 -3.83 3.57
C PRO A 21 29.00 -3.37 2.65
N ASP A 22 28.28 -4.30 2.04
CA ASP A 22 27.13 -3.99 1.17
C ASP A 22 25.92 -3.57 2.02
N TYR A 23 25.71 -4.21 3.17
CA TYR A 23 24.71 -3.78 4.13
C TYR A 23 25.02 -2.39 4.70
N GLN A 24 26.28 -2.12 5.04
CA GLN A 24 26.69 -0.80 5.52
C GLN A 24 26.46 0.28 4.44
N ARG A 25 26.79 -0.01 3.19
CA ARG A 25 26.54 0.90 2.06
C ARG A 25 25.04 1.21 1.90
N TYR A 26 24.18 0.22 2.06
CA TYR A 26 22.74 0.43 2.06
C TYR A 26 22.28 1.37 3.18
N ILE A 27 22.75 1.14 4.40
CA ILE A 27 22.45 2.01 5.55
C ILE A 27 22.95 3.44 5.31
N ASP A 28 24.21 3.61 4.88
CA ASP A 28 24.83 4.91 4.62
C ASP A 28 24.13 5.70 3.51
N SER A 29 23.52 4.98 2.55
CA SER A 29 22.71 5.60 1.48
C SER A 29 21.28 5.99 1.92
N GLY A 30 20.90 5.74 3.17
CA GLY A 30 19.51 5.92 3.63
C GLY A 30 18.51 4.98 2.93
N GLY A 31 18.97 3.79 2.49
CA GLY A 31 18.13 2.81 1.82
C GLY A 31 17.86 3.09 0.34
N THR A 32 18.62 4.00 -0.28
CA THR A 32 18.44 4.34 -1.71
C THR A 32 19.14 3.38 -2.66
N THR A 33 20.25 2.75 -2.24
CA THR A 33 20.93 1.71 -3.02
C THR A 33 20.24 0.36 -2.85
N ALA A 34 20.28 -0.48 -3.89
CA ALA A 34 19.81 -1.86 -3.77
C ALA A 34 20.83 -2.73 -3.02
N PHE A 35 20.35 -3.79 -2.37
CA PHE A 35 21.20 -4.92 -2.01
C PHE A 35 21.66 -5.69 -3.25
N PRO A 36 22.76 -6.43 -3.20
CA PRO A 36 23.17 -7.31 -4.30
C PRO A 36 22.04 -8.26 -4.72
N GLY A 37 21.65 -8.22 -5.99
CA GLY A 37 20.50 -8.98 -6.49
C GLY A 37 19.13 -8.54 -5.97
N GLY A 38 19.08 -7.45 -5.20
CA GLY A 38 17.85 -6.87 -4.66
C GLY A 38 17.28 -5.74 -5.53
N GLU A 39 16.22 -5.15 -5.03
CA GLU A 39 15.45 -4.08 -5.66
C GLU A 39 15.85 -2.73 -5.06
N THR A 40 16.02 -1.71 -5.87
CA THR A 40 16.19 -0.33 -5.38
C THR A 40 14.88 0.21 -4.82
N LYS A 41 14.96 1.27 -4.00
CA LYS A 41 13.75 1.96 -3.52
C LYS A 41 12.86 2.44 -4.68
N ALA A 42 13.47 2.94 -5.76
CA ALA A 42 12.73 3.42 -6.92
C ALA A 42 12.00 2.28 -7.66
N GLU A 43 12.67 1.16 -7.91
CA GLU A 43 12.06 -0.03 -8.54
C GLU A 43 10.94 -0.61 -7.68
N PHE A 44 11.15 -0.68 -6.35
CA PHE A 44 10.14 -1.10 -5.41
C PHE A 44 8.90 -0.19 -5.47
N THR A 45 9.10 1.13 -5.38
CA THR A 45 8.01 2.12 -5.43
C THR A 45 7.23 2.01 -6.74
N ASP A 46 7.92 1.93 -7.88
CA ASP A 46 7.29 1.80 -9.19
C ASP A 46 6.46 0.50 -9.31
N ARG A 47 6.98 -0.62 -8.80
CA ARG A 47 6.25 -1.89 -8.75
C ARG A 47 5.01 -1.82 -7.85
N VAL A 48 5.13 -1.14 -6.72
CA VAL A 48 4.02 -0.93 -5.78
C VAL A 48 2.92 -0.09 -6.44
N MET A 49 3.28 1.00 -7.12
CA MET A 49 2.35 1.88 -7.81
C MET A 49 1.61 1.15 -8.94
N ARG A 50 2.33 0.42 -9.80
CA ARG A 50 1.68 -0.41 -10.83
C ARG A 50 0.72 -1.44 -10.25
N GLY A 51 1.09 -2.06 -9.11
CA GLY A 51 0.21 -3.01 -8.42
C GLY A 51 -1.04 -2.36 -7.84
N PHE A 52 -0.92 -1.14 -7.33
CA PHE A 52 -2.03 -0.35 -6.82
C PHE A 52 -2.99 0.03 -7.93
N GLU A 53 -2.50 0.62 -9.03
CA GLU A 53 -3.31 0.98 -10.20
C GLU A 53 -4.10 -0.22 -10.74
N LYS A 54 -3.46 -1.38 -10.83
CA LYS A 54 -4.14 -2.60 -11.28
C LYS A 54 -5.28 -3.01 -10.35
N VAL A 55 -5.08 -2.95 -9.03
CA VAL A 55 -6.15 -3.26 -8.06
C VAL A 55 -7.33 -2.31 -8.23
N PHE A 56 -7.07 -1.04 -8.53
CA PHE A 56 -8.09 -0.02 -8.72
C PHE A 56 -8.90 -0.26 -9.99
N VAL A 57 -8.23 -0.47 -11.11
CA VAL A 57 -8.88 -0.81 -12.40
C VAL A 57 -9.70 -2.10 -12.31
N ASP A 58 -9.18 -3.13 -11.63
CA ASP A 58 -9.89 -4.39 -11.41
C ASP A 58 -11.14 -4.18 -10.53
N ALA A 59 -11.11 -3.27 -9.55
CA ALA A 59 -12.25 -2.95 -8.71
C ALA A 59 -13.35 -2.21 -9.49
N GLU A 60 -12.99 -1.20 -10.27
CA GLU A 60 -13.94 -0.47 -11.15
C GLU A 60 -14.62 -1.41 -12.14
N SER A 61 -13.86 -2.28 -12.80
CA SER A 61 -14.40 -3.26 -13.74
C SER A 61 -15.41 -4.23 -13.09
N ARG A 62 -15.18 -4.62 -11.82
CA ARG A 62 -16.12 -5.46 -11.07
C ARG A 62 -17.42 -4.75 -10.72
N GLU A 63 -17.34 -3.48 -10.34
CA GLU A 63 -18.53 -2.69 -10.04
C GLU A 63 -19.36 -2.42 -11.29
N GLU A 64 -18.74 -2.15 -12.42
CA GLU A 64 -19.43 -2.01 -13.70
C GLU A 64 -20.14 -3.30 -14.11
N GLN A 65 -19.47 -4.45 -13.98
CA GLN A 65 -20.10 -5.76 -14.24
C GLN A 65 -21.27 -6.06 -13.29
N LYS A 66 -21.18 -5.61 -12.04
CA LYS A 66 -22.25 -5.78 -11.05
C LYS A 66 -23.45 -4.90 -11.39
N ARG A 67 -23.21 -3.64 -11.79
CA ARG A 67 -24.26 -2.73 -12.28
C ARG A 67 -24.99 -3.30 -13.49
N LEU A 68 -24.25 -3.80 -14.48
CA LEU A 68 -24.84 -4.42 -15.70
C LEU A 68 -25.67 -5.68 -15.39
N ARG A 69 -25.31 -6.45 -14.34
CA ARG A 69 -26.09 -7.60 -13.89
C ARG A 69 -27.33 -7.21 -13.10
N CYS A 70 -27.33 -6.11 -12.37
CA CYS A 70 -28.48 -5.60 -11.63
C CYS A 70 -29.55 -4.99 -12.56
N ASP A 71 -29.15 -4.38 -13.67
CA ASP A 71 -30.10 -3.74 -14.61
C ASP A 71 -31.03 -4.73 -15.33
N VAL A 72 -30.72 -6.02 -15.33
CA VAL A 72 -31.55 -7.06 -15.94
C VAL A 72 -32.68 -7.56 -15.01
N SER A 73 -32.66 -7.26 -13.71
CA SER A 73 -33.56 -7.90 -12.75
C SER A 73 -34.44 -7.00 -11.89
N SER A 74 -34.32 -5.69 -11.89
CA SER A 74 -35.28 -4.87 -11.11
C SER A 74 -35.34 -3.41 -11.56
N ARG A 75 -36.42 -3.08 -12.25
CA ARG A 75 -37.00 -1.72 -12.27
C ARG A 75 -37.61 -1.44 -10.90
N ILE A 76 -36.81 -1.08 -9.94
CA ILE A 76 -37.25 -0.39 -8.73
C ILE A 76 -36.30 0.78 -8.54
N GLU A 77 -36.86 1.97 -8.73
CA GLU A 77 -36.22 3.23 -8.36
C GLU A 77 -35.87 3.19 -6.87
N THR A 78 -34.64 2.92 -6.55
CA THR A 78 -34.10 3.18 -5.22
C THR A 78 -33.03 4.24 -5.36
N ALA A 79 -33.22 5.32 -4.61
CA ALA A 79 -32.35 6.46 -4.49
C ALA A 79 -30.86 6.06 -4.57
N HIS A 80 -30.10 6.85 -5.31
CA HIS A 80 -28.66 6.82 -5.37
C HIS A 80 -28.06 6.94 -3.96
N THR A 81 -27.95 5.83 -3.26
CA THR A 81 -26.99 5.73 -2.18
C THR A 81 -25.66 5.45 -2.86
N SER A 82 -24.83 6.49 -2.97
CA SER A 82 -23.43 6.34 -3.31
C SER A 82 -22.82 5.38 -2.29
N LEU A 83 -22.74 4.11 -2.64
CA LEU A 83 -21.86 3.19 -1.94
C LEU A 83 -20.46 3.73 -2.23
N SER A 84 -19.88 4.36 -1.24
CA SER A 84 -18.46 4.70 -1.29
C SER A 84 -17.71 3.39 -1.48
N ASP A 85 -17.13 3.20 -2.66
CA ASP A 85 -16.37 2.01 -2.98
C ASP A 85 -15.15 1.97 -2.06
N THR A 86 -15.20 1.11 -1.07
CA THR A 86 -14.09 0.93 -0.11
C THR A 86 -13.24 -0.23 -0.56
N ILE A 87 -11.96 0.03 -0.81
CA ILE A 87 -10.97 -0.98 -1.12
C ILE A 87 -10.11 -1.20 0.12
N ILE A 88 -9.97 -2.44 0.55
CA ILE A 88 -9.09 -2.83 1.66
C ILE A 88 -7.86 -3.52 1.08
N ILE A 89 -6.69 -2.95 1.35
CA ILE A 89 -5.39 -3.51 0.93
C ILE A 89 -4.64 -3.96 2.18
N VAL A 90 -4.34 -5.25 2.25
CA VAL A 90 -3.46 -5.82 3.28
C VAL A 90 -2.06 -5.94 2.70
N ALA A 91 -1.11 -5.26 3.32
CA ALA A 91 0.25 -5.16 2.81
C ALA A 91 1.29 -5.03 3.94
N HIS A 92 2.56 -5.24 3.62
CA HIS A 92 3.66 -4.95 4.53
C HIS A 92 3.86 -3.44 4.72
N GLY A 93 4.45 -3.04 5.86
CA GLY A 93 4.67 -1.63 6.21
C GLY A 93 5.39 -0.83 5.12
N GLY A 94 6.43 -1.39 4.50
CA GLY A 94 7.14 -0.75 3.39
C GLY A 94 6.24 -0.44 2.17
N THR A 95 5.30 -1.32 1.84
CA THR A 95 4.33 -1.08 0.77
C THR A 95 3.37 0.07 1.11
N ILE A 96 2.92 0.14 2.39
CA ILE A 96 2.08 1.24 2.86
C ILE A 96 2.84 2.56 2.79
N MET A 97 4.10 2.56 3.26
CA MET A 97 4.98 3.74 3.21
C MET A 97 5.18 4.22 1.77
N ALA A 98 5.45 3.31 0.82
CA ALA A 98 5.63 3.66 -0.59
C ALA A 98 4.37 4.25 -1.22
N LEU A 99 3.19 3.69 -0.95
CA LEU A 99 1.92 4.23 -1.46
C LEU A 99 1.64 5.63 -0.91
N MET A 100 1.80 5.81 0.40
CA MET A 100 1.54 7.09 1.05
C MET A 100 2.55 8.16 0.63
N ASP A 101 3.82 7.81 0.44
CA ASP A 101 4.86 8.70 -0.06
C ASP A 101 4.55 9.23 -1.46
N GLN A 102 3.93 8.42 -2.32
CA GLN A 102 3.63 8.80 -3.70
C GLN A 102 2.27 9.48 -3.87
N LEU A 103 1.28 9.11 -3.08
CA LEU A 103 -0.11 9.50 -3.32
C LEU A 103 -0.62 10.57 -2.37
N SER A 104 0.02 10.80 -1.21
CA SER A 104 -0.56 11.66 -0.18
C SER A 104 -0.27 13.15 -0.39
N GLU A 105 -1.30 13.96 -0.12
CA GLU A 105 -1.21 15.41 -0.01
C GLU A 105 -1.84 15.84 1.33
N PRO A 106 -1.14 16.61 2.19
CA PRO A 106 0.24 17.10 2.01
C PRO A 106 1.30 15.99 2.12
N HIS A 107 2.38 16.16 1.35
CA HIS A 107 3.52 15.25 1.36
C HIS A 107 4.25 15.24 2.71
N LYS A 108 4.75 14.08 3.12
CA LYS A 108 5.58 13.88 4.33
C LYS A 108 6.79 13.02 3.98
N ASP A 109 7.77 13.01 4.88
CA ASP A 109 8.91 12.11 4.72
C ASP A 109 8.48 10.65 4.73
N TYR A 110 9.13 9.83 3.90
CA TYR A 110 8.82 8.42 3.69
C TYR A 110 8.63 7.64 5.01
N PHE A 111 9.50 7.86 5.99
CA PHE A 111 9.45 7.15 7.28
C PHE A 111 8.33 7.62 8.22
N ASP A 112 7.74 8.80 8.00
CA ASP A 112 6.59 9.30 8.77
C ASP A 112 5.33 8.49 8.51
N TRP A 113 5.30 7.75 7.41
CA TRP A 113 4.22 6.84 7.03
C TRP A 113 4.29 5.47 7.69
N GLN A 114 5.30 5.23 8.53
CA GLN A 114 5.46 3.95 9.20
C GLN A 114 4.25 3.65 10.11
N VAL A 115 3.75 2.43 10.00
CA VAL A 115 2.68 1.86 10.84
C VAL A 115 3.21 0.65 11.59
N LYS A 116 2.69 0.43 12.79
CA LYS A 116 3.01 -0.76 13.59
C LYS A 116 2.16 -1.95 13.15
N PRO A 117 2.55 -3.19 13.46
CA PRO A 117 1.70 -4.35 13.26
C PRO A 117 0.34 -4.16 13.93
N GLY A 118 -0.75 -4.41 13.18
CA GLY A 118 -2.12 -4.17 13.63
C GLY A 118 -2.60 -2.71 13.51
N GLU A 119 -1.81 -1.82 12.95
CA GLU A 119 -2.22 -0.48 12.56
C GLU A 119 -2.37 -0.40 11.03
N GLY A 120 -3.07 0.62 10.57
CA GLY A 120 -3.28 0.90 9.15
C GLY A 120 -3.53 2.38 8.90
N ILE A 121 -3.76 2.71 7.65
CA ILE A 121 -4.13 4.05 7.21
C ILE A 121 -5.42 3.92 6.39
N ALA A 122 -6.45 4.66 6.74
CA ALA A 122 -7.59 4.91 5.88
C ALA A 122 -7.34 6.21 5.12
N GLY A 123 -7.45 6.18 3.79
CA GLY A 123 -7.22 7.33 2.93
C GLY A 123 -8.39 7.55 1.98
N TRP A 124 -8.71 8.80 1.71
CA TRP A 124 -9.68 9.21 0.70
C TRP A 124 -8.93 9.55 -0.58
N LEU A 125 -9.19 8.75 -1.61
CA LEU A 125 -8.53 8.84 -2.90
C LEU A 125 -9.40 9.63 -3.87
N GLU A 126 -8.80 10.59 -4.56
CA GLU A 126 -9.45 11.36 -5.62
C GLU A 126 -8.65 11.28 -6.92
N ALA A 127 -9.36 11.31 -8.05
CA ALA A 127 -8.75 11.44 -9.35
C ALA A 127 -8.42 12.92 -9.62
N THR A 128 -7.19 13.19 -10.00
CA THR A 128 -6.70 14.51 -10.38
C THR A 128 -6.25 14.54 -11.83
N ALA A 129 -5.90 15.71 -12.35
CA ALA A 129 -5.36 15.83 -13.71
C ALA A 129 -4.04 15.05 -13.91
N ASP A 130 -3.26 14.90 -12.84
CA ASP A 130 -1.95 14.24 -12.82
C ASP A 130 -2.00 12.78 -12.38
N GLY A 131 -3.19 12.25 -12.07
CA GLY A 131 -3.40 10.89 -11.62
C GLY A 131 -4.29 10.77 -10.38
N MET A 132 -4.03 9.80 -9.52
CA MET A 132 -4.76 9.61 -8.26
C MET A 132 -3.99 10.22 -7.08
N GLN A 133 -4.72 10.81 -6.13
CA GLN A 133 -4.14 11.46 -4.96
C GLN A 133 -4.94 11.15 -3.70
N ILE A 134 -4.26 10.90 -2.58
CA ILE A 134 -4.89 10.76 -1.27
C ILE A 134 -4.99 12.16 -0.64
N VAL A 135 -6.18 12.73 -0.67
CA VAL A 135 -6.46 14.11 -0.23
C VAL A 135 -6.68 14.24 1.27
N SER A 136 -7.02 13.16 1.94
CA SER A 136 -7.11 13.09 3.40
C SER A 136 -6.87 11.67 3.88
N TYR A 137 -6.42 11.53 5.13
CA TYR A 137 -6.15 10.22 5.72
C TYR A 137 -6.27 10.25 7.24
N GLU A 138 -6.47 9.07 7.82
CA GLU A 138 -6.41 8.86 9.26
C GLU A 138 -5.64 7.57 9.60
N LYS A 139 -4.90 7.58 10.70
CA LYS A 139 -4.27 6.35 11.22
C LYS A 139 -5.28 5.53 12.00
N MET A 140 -5.43 4.28 11.61
CA MET A 140 -6.35 3.34 12.23
C MET A 140 -5.58 2.38 13.14
N LYS A 141 -6.19 2.06 14.30
CA LYS A 141 -5.72 1.00 15.18
C LYS A 141 -6.81 -0.07 15.26
N LEU A 142 -6.42 -1.32 15.11
CA LEU A 142 -7.34 -2.40 15.42
C LEU A 142 -7.73 -2.32 16.91
N PRO A 143 -9.03 -2.42 17.25
CA PRO A 143 -9.43 -2.43 18.65
C PRO A 143 -8.71 -3.59 19.36
N HIS A 144 -8.00 -3.26 20.44
CA HIS A 144 -7.41 -4.25 21.34
C HIS A 144 -8.58 -5.04 21.97
N GLY A 145 -8.79 -6.28 21.54
CA GLY A 145 -9.85 -7.05 22.17
C GLY A 145 -10.38 -8.30 21.48
N MET A 146 -9.66 -8.90 20.55
CA MET A 146 -9.86 -10.33 20.31
C MET A 146 -8.67 -11.10 20.90
N LYS A 147 -8.65 -11.23 22.22
CA LYS A 147 -8.00 -12.37 22.86
C LYS A 147 -8.77 -13.58 22.37
N ASN A 148 -8.11 -14.39 21.53
CA ASN A 148 -8.61 -15.72 21.21
C ASN A 148 -8.89 -16.42 22.53
N GLY A 149 -10.16 -16.58 22.83
CA GLY A 149 -10.61 -17.44 23.92
C GLY A 149 -10.06 -18.84 23.65
N ALA A 150 -9.50 -19.38 24.66
CA ALA A 150 -8.96 -20.72 24.73
C ALA A 150 -9.96 -21.79 24.27
#